data_d99d96620814ff9e00ae2481590a0271
#
_entry.id   d99d96620814ff9e00ae2481590a0271
#
_cell.length_a   1.000
_cell.length_b   1.000
_cell.length_c   1.000
_cell.angle_alpha   90.00
_cell.angle_beta   90.00
_cell.angle_gamma   90.00
#
_symmetry.space_group_name_H-M   'P 1'
#
loop_
_entity.id
_entity.type
_entity.pdbx_description
1 polymer ?
#
loop_
_entity_poly.entity_id
_entity_poly.type
_entity_poly.pdbx_seq_one_letter_code
_entity_poly.pdbx_strand_id
1 'polypeptide(L)'
;KEYRRQRQMCIRDSLGMSKQGKVYDYFMRQVENLKATRHIGNAKVYERTLHMLAKYDDKIEERLFSELDVKYINRFNLEMEKDGCCGNTRKYYLKTLRAVINKAIKEREASSNTYPFGKGGFEIGKLAEETAKRYLSPHDLELIKNSPQQNPVLELSRRVFLFSYLCFGMSFIDEAMLTKNNIDTFGTEEHIVYKRQKTQNAKNAKPITIPVTPAIREQLEWFKANTTLTGNYLLPIITRDYEGEQLYDHIRSRYKRINDGLKQLGKLLHIRMNLTTYVSRHTMAMTLQGNDVPREIISQALGHRNLTTTNVYLDSFSTSVLDRVAKIL
;
A
#
# COMPACT_ATOMS: atom_id res chain seq x y z
N LYS A 1 51.15 20.87 2.66
CA LYS A 1 49.99 21.33 1.83
C LYS A 1 48.72 20.55 2.19
N GLU A 2 48.83 19.27 2.52
CA GLU A 2 47.69 18.39 2.89
C GLU A 2 47.10 18.74 4.26
N TYR A 3 47.93 19.03 5.25
CA TYR A 3 47.53 19.48 6.59
C TYR A 3 46.78 20.84 6.55
N ARG A 4 47.15 21.71 5.63
CA ARG A 4 46.45 22.99 5.40
C ARG A 4 45.13 22.80 4.70
N ARG A 5 44.96 21.79 3.81
CA ARG A 5 43.70 21.38 3.19
C ARG A 5 42.76 20.70 4.20
N GLN A 6 43.30 19.81 5.05
CA GLN A 6 42.50 19.19 6.13
C GLN A 6 42.03 20.24 7.15
N ARG A 7 42.87 21.19 7.55
CA ARG A 7 42.49 22.28 8.46
C ARG A 7 41.47 23.22 7.83
N GLN A 8 41.54 23.50 6.53
CA GLN A 8 40.50 24.26 5.81
C GLN A 8 39.22 23.47 5.61
N MET A 9 39.27 22.15 5.46
CA MET A 9 38.09 21.29 5.46
C MET A 9 37.45 21.27 6.86
N CYS A 10 38.20 21.04 7.93
CA CYS A 10 37.67 21.07 9.30
C CYS A 10 37.11 22.45 9.70
N ILE A 11 37.73 23.56 9.25
CA ILE A 11 37.23 24.94 9.51
C ILE A 11 35.98 25.21 8.67
N ARG A 12 35.86 24.67 7.44
CA ARG A 12 34.64 24.73 6.64
C ARG A 12 33.51 23.88 7.22
N ASP A 13 33.83 22.75 7.82
CA ASP A 13 32.86 21.88 8.51
C ASP A 13 32.47 22.45 9.89
N SER A 14 33.37 23.20 10.57
CA SER A 14 33.05 23.87 11.85
C SER A 14 32.35 25.22 11.68
N LEU A 15 32.44 25.87 10.50
CA LEU A 15 31.69 27.07 10.15
C LEU A 15 30.35 26.74 9.48
N GLY A 16 29.84 25.50 9.63
CA GLY A 16 28.49 25.01 9.46
C GLY A 16 27.49 25.87 8.64
N MET A 17 27.91 26.53 7.58
CA MET A 17 27.00 27.14 6.61
C MET A 17 26.69 26.12 5.50
N SER A 18 26.13 24.95 5.87
CA SER A 18 25.26 24.25 4.95
C SER A 18 24.13 25.25 4.63
N LYS A 19 23.85 25.51 3.36
CA LYS A 19 22.62 26.19 2.97
C LYS A 19 21.47 25.38 3.60
N GLN A 20 20.95 25.87 4.73
CA GLN A 20 19.82 25.21 5.38
C GLN A 20 18.64 25.36 4.42
N GLY A 21 18.24 24.25 3.81
CA GLY A 21 17.13 24.24 2.88
C GLY A 21 15.82 24.50 3.60
N LYS A 22 14.92 25.20 2.94
CA LYS A 22 13.52 25.31 3.39
C LYS A 22 12.83 23.98 3.23
N VAL A 23 12.04 23.61 4.23
CA VAL A 23 11.29 22.33 4.28
C VAL A 23 10.34 22.22 3.10
N TYR A 24 9.53 23.26 2.86
CA TYR A 24 8.54 23.31 1.79
C TYR A 24 9.16 23.13 0.41
N ASP A 25 10.17 23.93 0.09
CA ASP A 25 10.84 23.90 -1.22
C ASP A 25 11.47 22.53 -1.49
N TYR A 26 12.06 21.94 -0.45
CA TYR A 26 12.63 20.59 -0.54
C TYR A 26 11.56 19.53 -0.80
N PHE A 27 10.45 19.57 -0.06
CA PHE A 27 9.33 18.65 -0.29
C PHE A 27 8.80 18.76 -1.72
N MET A 28 8.56 19.97 -2.22
CA MET A 28 8.04 20.20 -3.57
C MET A 28 9.02 19.67 -4.63
N ARG A 29 10.32 19.95 -4.49
CA ARG A 29 11.34 19.38 -5.37
C ARG A 29 11.34 17.84 -5.36
N GLN A 30 11.17 17.22 -4.19
CA GLN A 30 11.06 15.77 -4.11
C GLN A 30 9.78 15.23 -4.78
N VAL A 31 8.66 15.92 -4.66
CA VAL A 31 7.41 15.59 -5.34
C VAL A 31 7.59 15.62 -6.86
N GLU A 32 8.18 16.69 -7.38
CA GLU A 32 8.45 16.84 -8.81
C GLU A 32 9.38 15.73 -9.34
N ASN A 33 10.47 15.44 -8.63
CA ASN A 33 11.38 14.35 -8.97
C ASN A 33 10.67 12.98 -9.00
N LEU A 34 9.77 12.73 -8.04
CA LEU A 34 9.00 11.49 -7.99
C LEU A 34 7.99 11.40 -9.15
N LYS A 35 7.36 12.52 -9.54
CA LYS A 35 6.47 12.58 -10.71
C LYS A 35 7.24 12.35 -12.00
N ALA A 36 8.38 13.01 -12.17
CA ALA A 36 9.23 12.86 -13.35
C ALA A 36 9.74 11.41 -13.52
N THR A 37 9.97 10.70 -12.40
CA THR A 37 10.39 9.29 -12.41
C THR A 37 9.22 8.31 -12.37
N ARG A 38 7.99 8.75 -12.63
CA ARG A 38 6.74 7.95 -12.63
C ARG A 38 6.40 7.26 -11.31
N HIS A 39 6.95 7.74 -10.19
CA HIS A 39 6.62 7.26 -8.85
C HIS A 39 5.44 8.02 -8.24
N ILE A 40 4.34 8.15 -8.99
CA ILE A 40 3.18 9.01 -8.66
C ILE A 40 2.61 8.70 -7.28
N GLY A 41 2.50 7.40 -6.91
CA GLY A 41 2.01 7.03 -5.59
C GLY A 41 2.83 7.62 -4.44
N ASN A 42 4.16 7.63 -4.55
CA ASN A 42 5.05 8.24 -3.56
C ASN A 42 4.98 9.77 -3.59
N ALA A 43 4.88 10.38 -4.77
CA ALA A 43 4.66 11.82 -4.90
C ALA A 43 3.41 12.26 -4.12
N LYS A 44 2.29 11.55 -4.29
CA LYS A 44 1.03 11.81 -3.55
C LYS A 44 1.16 11.60 -2.03
N VAL A 45 2.02 10.69 -1.58
CA VAL A 45 2.32 10.54 -0.15
C VAL A 45 3.04 11.76 0.39
N TYR A 46 4.01 12.30 -0.35
CA TYR A 46 4.76 13.49 0.03
C TYR A 46 3.86 14.73 0.02
N GLU A 47 3.09 14.94 -1.06
CA GLU A 47 2.10 16.05 -1.15
C GLU A 47 1.16 16.06 0.05
N ARG A 48 0.57 14.92 0.40
CA ARG A 48 -0.34 14.82 1.56
C ARG A 48 0.37 15.11 2.88
N THR A 49 1.62 14.68 3.02
CA THR A 49 2.38 14.96 4.24
C THR A 49 2.70 16.45 4.35
N LEU A 50 3.08 17.10 3.25
CA LEU A 50 3.30 18.54 3.21
C LEU A 50 2.01 19.32 3.50
N HIS A 51 0.90 18.90 2.90
CA HIS A 51 -0.42 19.49 3.20
C HIS A 51 -0.79 19.34 4.68
N MET A 52 -0.48 18.20 5.30
CA MET A 52 -0.73 17.97 6.72
C MET A 52 0.16 18.85 7.61
N LEU A 53 1.42 19.10 7.20
CA LEU A 53 2.29 20.04 7.88
C LEU A 53 1.74 21.47 7.77
N ALA A 54 1.33 21.89 6.57
CA ALA A 54 0.75 23.21 6.33
C ALA A 54 -0.56 23.45 7.10
N LYS A 55 -1.34 22.40 7.36
CA LYS A 55 -2.57 22.49 8.17
C LYS A 55 -2.30 22.95 9.60
N TYR A 56 -1.15 22.61 10.18
CA TYR A 56 -0.82 22.90 11.59
C TYR A 56 0.36 23.86 11.77
N ASP A 57 0.91 24.35 10.67
CA ASP A 57 2.03 25.29 10.68
C ASP A 57 1.92 26.29 9.52
N ASP A 58 1.31 27.45 9.77
CA ASP A 58 1.12 28.51 8.79
C ASP A 58 2.45 29.07 8.22
N LYS A 59 3.56 28.79 8.91
CA LYS A 59 4.92 29.23 8.49
C LYS A 59 5.72 28.13 7.82
N ILE A 60 5.13 27.01 7.43
CA ILE A 60 5.86 25.86 6.87
C ILE A 60 6.67 26.23 5.61
N GLU A 61 6.20 27.20 4.81
CA GLU A 61 6.90 27.68 3.61
C GLU A 61 8.22 28.40 3.94
N GLU A 62 8.33 28.94 5.13
CA GLU A 62 9.52 29.65 5.59
C GLU A 62 10.42 28.78 6.47
N ARG A 63 9.91 27.68 7.01
CA ARG A 63 10.60 26.80 7.95
C ARG A 63 11.87 26.21 7.37
N LEU A 64 12.96 26.29 8.16
CA LEU A 64 14.18 25.58 7.90
C LEU A 64 14.16 24.18 8.53
N PHE A 65 14.95 23.23 8.00
CA PHE A 65 15.06 21.91 8.59
C PHE A 65 15.56 21.91 10.04
N SER A 66 16.37 22.89 10.43
CA SER A 66 16.86 23.04 11.81
C SER A 66 15.77 23.35 12.83
N GLU A 67 14.62 23.85 12.39
CA GLU A 67 13.47 24.19 13.24
C GLU A 67 12.53 22.99 13.44
N LEU A 68 12.73 21.90 12.67
CA LEU A 68 11.98 20.65 12.85
C LEU A 68 12.61 19.80 13.97
N ASP A 69 12.74 20.36 15.14
CA ASP A 69 13.29 19.70 16.32
C ASP A 69 12.27 18.72 16.99
N VAL A 70 12.67 18.09 18.08
CA VAL A 70 11.80 17.17 18.84
C VAL A 70 10.54 17.86 19.36
N LYS A 71 10.63 19.14 19.75
CA LYS A 71 9.47 19.91 20.25
C LYS A 71 8.46 20.16 19.13
N TYR A 72 8.97 20.49 17.93
CA TYR A 72 8.13 20.64 16.74
C TYR A 72 7.38 19.34 16.43
N ILE A 73 8.08 18.21 16.39
CA ILE A 73 7.47 16.91 16.08
C ILE A 73 6.43 16.51 17.13
N ASN A 74 6.70 16.74 18.41
CA ASN A 74 5.73 16.48 19.49
C ASN A 74 4.48 17.33 19.31
N ARG A 75 4.61 18.62 19.01
CA ARG A 75 3.48 19.52 18.74
C ARG A 75 2.68 19.05 17.54
N PHE A 76 3.35 18.76 16.41
CA PHE A 76 2.70 18.25 15.20
C PHE A 76 1.93 16.94 15.45
N ASN A 77 2.53 16.01 16.22
CA ASN A 77 1.84 14.79 16.61
C ASN A 77 0.60 15.08 17.48
N LEU A 78 0.71 16.00 18.45
CA LEU A 78 -0.39 16.35 19.34
C LEU A 78 -1.55 17.01 18.58
N GLU A 79 -1.28 17.92 17.63
CA GLU A 79 -2.33 18.55 16.82
C GLU A 79 -3.06 17.53 15.94
N MET A 80 -2.34 16.59 15.32
CA MET A 80 -2.98 15.47 14.61
C MET A 80 -3.85 14.60 15.52
N GLU A 81 -3.44 14.39 16.77
CA GLU A 81 -4.20 13.60 17.75
C GLU A 81 -5.48 14.31 18.18
N LYS A 82 -5.41 15.61 18.46
CA LYS A 82 -6.57 16.46 18.77
C LYS A 82 -7.62 16.45 17.65
N ASP A 83 -7.16 16.39 16.39
CA ASP A 83 -8.03 16.26 15.21
C ASP A 83 -8.53 14.82 14.97
N GLY A 84 -8.33 13.90 15.92
CA GLY A 84 -8.83 12.54 15.87
C GLY A 84 -8.04 11.61 14.94
N CYS A 85 -6.83 11.95 14.51
CA CYS A 85 -5.98 11.05 13.77
C CYS A 85 -5.52 9.88 14.65
N CYS A 86 -5.87 8.64 14.27
CA CYS A 86 -5.38 7.44 14.95
C CYS A 86 -3.85 7.31 14.85
N GLY A 87 -3.24 6.56 15.76
CA GLY A 87 -1.78 6.38 15.85
C GLY A 87 -1.15 5.89 14.55
N ASN A 88 -1.80 4.97 13.83
CA ASN A 88 -1.31 4.49 12.55
C ASN A 88 -1.29 5.57 11.46
N THR A 89 -2.24 6.51 11.47
CA THR A 89 -2.27 7.66 10.56
C THR A 89 -1.15 8.64 10.90
N ARG A 90 -0.98 8.97 12.18
CA ARG A 90 0.13 9.81 12.67
C ARG A 90 1.50 9.19 12.33
N LYS A 91 1.63 7.89 12.55
CA LYS A 91 2.81 7.10 12.18
C LYS A 91 3.12 7.18 10.68
N TYR A 92 2.11 7.17 9.82
CA TYR A 92 2.28 7.29 8.37
C TYR A 92 2.91 8.64 7.99
N TYR A 93 2.36 9.77 8.47
CA TYR A 93 2.89 11.10 8.18
C TYR A 93 4.29 11.30 8.75
N LEU A 94 4.51 10.90 10.00
CA LEU A 94 5.82 11.04 10.66
C LEU A 94 6.90 10.15 10.02
N LYS A 95 6.56 8.96 9.53
CA LYS A 95 7.50 8.14 8.74
C LYS A 95 7.90 8.83 7.43
N THR A 96 6.96 9.46 6.76
CA THR A 96 7.23 10.21 5.53
C THR A 96 8.12 11.41 5.81
N LEU A 97 7.80 12.20 6.83
CA LEU A 97 8.61 13.33 7.27
C LEU A 97 10.03 12.89 7.62
N ARG A 98 10.18 11.80 8.37
CA ARG A 98 11.48 11.22 8.69
C ARG A 98 12.27 10.84 7.44
N ALA A 99 11.62 10.24 6.45
CA ALA A 99 12.26 9.86 5.20
C ALA A 99 12.78 11.09 4.43
N VAL A 100 12.00 12.18 4.43
CA VAL A 100 12.39 13.46 3.81
C VAL A 100 13.57 14.09 4.55
N ILE A 101 13.53 14.17 5.88
CA ILE A 101 14.64 14.71 6.68
C ILE A 101 15.93 13.89 6.46
N ASN A 102 15.84 12.56 6.48
CA ASN A 102 16.99 11.70 6.23
C ASN A 102 17.59 11.92 4.83
N LYS A 103 16.74 12.15 3.83
CA LYS A 103 17.20 12.46 2.47
C LYS A 103 17.84 13.83 2.40
N ALA A 104 17.27 14.84 3.04
CA ALA A 104 17.82 16.18 3.12
C ALA A 104 19.19 16.19 3.83
N ILE A 105 19.36 15.42 4.90
CA ILE A 105 20.67 15.25 5.58
C ILE A 105 21.69 14.63 4.63
N LYS A 106 21.31 13.56 3.91
CA LYS A 106 22.21 12.92 2.93
C LYS A 106 22.62 13.87 1.81
N GLU A 107 21.73 14.77 1.40
CA GLU A 107 21.96 15.78 0.37
C GLU A 107 22.58 17.08 0.93
N ARG A 108 22.92 17.12 2.23
CA ARG A 108 23.53 18.26 2.94
C ARG A 108 22.65 19.53 2.98
N GLU A 109 21.35 19.37 2.87
CA GLU A 109 20.36 20.44 3.01
C GLU A 109 19.79 20.54 4.43
N ALA A 110 20.03 19.52 5.28
CA ALA A 110 19.69 19.49 6.69
C ALA A 110 20.88 19.00 7.52
N SER A 111 20.95 19.43 8.78
CA SER A 111 21.96 18.97 9.73
C SER A 111 21.47 17.74 10.50
N SER A 112 22.37 16.78 10.76
CA SER A 112 22.09 15.67 11.68
C SER A 112 21.99 16.10 13.15
N ASN A 113 22.53 17.26 13.51
CA ASN A 113 22.56 17.75 14.91
C ASN A 113 21.16 18.07 15.46
N THR A 114 20.22 18.43 14.59
CA THR A 114 18.83 18.75 14.94
C THR A 114 17.86 17.62 14.61
N TYR A 115 18.39 16.39 14.38
CA TYR A 115 17.57 15.24 13.97
C TYR A 115 16.56 14.84 15.07
N PRO A 116 15.24 14.92 14.78
CA PRO A 116 14.22 14.82 15.82
C PRO A 116 13.76 13.40 16.15
N PHE A 117 14.20 12.36 15.43
CA PHE A 117 13.68 11.01 15.55
C PHE A 117 14.67 10.02 16.17
N GLY A 118 14.17 8.93 16.76
CA GLY A 118 14.99 7.83 17.30
C GLY A 118 15.25 7.93 18.78
N LYS A 119 16.29 7.26 19.24
CA LYS A 119 16.66 7.19 20.67
C LYS A 119 17.05 8.60 21.17
N GLY A 120 16.33 9.08 22.18
CA GLY A 120 16.48 10.46 22.68
C GLY A 120 15.64 11.51 21.95
N GLY A 121 14.94 11.13 20.87
CA GLY A 121 13.99 11.96 20.14
C GLY A 121 12.60 11.34 20.09
N PHE A 122 11.84 11.68 19.03
CA PHE A 122 10.49 11.15 18.85
C PHE A 122 10.52 9.71 18.32
N GLU A 123 9.90 8.79 19.06
CA GLU A 123 9.87 7.37 18.71
C GLU A 123 8.58 7.01 17.94
N ILE A 124 8.62 7.07 16.62
CA ILE A 124 7.46 6.78 15.74
C ILE A 124 6.90 5.36 15.97
N GLY A 125 7.73 4.41 16.44
CA GLY A 125 7.31 3.03 16.71
C GLY A 125 6.18 2.92 17.72
N LYS A 126 6.19 3.79 18.74
CA LYS A 126 5.20 3.81 19.84
C LYS A 126 3.78 4.19 19.38
N LEU A 127 3.63 4.75 18.17
CA LEU A 127 2.32 5.08 17.58
C LEU A 127 1.64 3.90 16.90
N ALA A 128 2.26 2.72 16.91
CA ALA A 128 1.67 1.54 16.28
C ALA A 128 0.44 1.06 17.04
N GLU A 129 -0.68 0.98 16.36
CA GLU A 129 -1.93 0.42 16.86
C GLU A 129 -2.26 -0.83 16.07
N GLU A 130 -2.74 -1.86 16.78
CA GLU A 130 -3.26 -3.05 16.13
C GLU A 130 -4.57 -2.72 15.41
N THR A 131 -4.67 -3.20 14.17
CA THR A 131 -5.89 -3.08 13.38
C THR A 131 -6.62 -4.41 13.34
N ALA A 132 -7.92 -4.39 13.63
CA ALA A 132 -8.76 -5.57 13.51
C ALA A 132 -8.64 -6.18 12.12
N LYS A 133 -8.37 -7.48 12.07
CA LYS A 133 -8.31 -8.24 10.82
C LYS A 133 -9.71 -8.38 10.25
N ARG A 134 -9.84 -8.13 8.94
CA ARG A 134 -11.11 -8.17 8.23
C ARG A 134 -11.04 -9.25 7.17
N TYR A 135 -11.59 -10.40 7.46
CA TYR A 135 -11.74 -11.51 6.51
C TYR A 135 -13.13 -12.12 6.65
N LEU A 136 -13.62 -12.73 5.59
CA LEU A 136 -14.93 -13.36 5.54
C LEU A 136 -14.89 -14.73 6.21
N SER A 137 -16.03 -15.10 6.84
CA SER A 137 -16.29 -16.47 7.19
C SER A 137 -16.46 -17.32 5.90
N PRO A 138 -16.25 -18.66 5.96
CA PRO A 138 -16.57 -19.53 4.81
C PRO A 138 -18.00 -19.34 4.31
N HIS A 139 -18.97 -19.19 5.20
CA HIS A 139 -20.36 -18.93 4.87
C HIS A 139 -20.57 -17.62 4.09
N ASP A 140 -19.99 -16.51 4.57
CA ASP A 140 -20.12 -15.20 3.90
C ASP A 140 -19.44 -15.20 2.52
N LEU A 141 -18.31 -15.93 2.39
CA LEU A 141 -17.66 -16.10 1.11
C LEU A 141 -18.54 -16.86 0.11
N GLU A 142 -19.18 -17.95 0.55
CA GLU A 142 -20.13 -18.71 -0.29
C GLU A 142 -21.35 -17.87 -0.67
N LEU A 143 -21.87 -17.02 0.23
CA LEU A 143 -22.93 -16.07 -0.13
C LEU A 143 -22.49 -15.15 -1.27
N ILE A 144 -21.28 -14.59 -1.23
CA ILE A 144 -20.79 -13.73 -2.31
C ILE A 144 -20.63 -14.51 -3.61
N LYS A 145 -20.11 -15.75 -3.57
CA LYS A 145 -19.96 -16.60 -4.75
C LYS A 145 -21.29 -16.89 -5.43
N ASN A 146 -22.31 -17.20 -4.64
CA ASN A 146 -23.60 -17.72 -5.12
C ASN A 146 -24.69 -16.65 -5.27
N SER A 147 -24.36 -15.37 -5.14
CA SER A 147 -25.33 -14.25 -5.24
C SER A 147 -25.02 -13.32 -6.41
N PRO A 148 -25.23 -13.74 -7.67
CA PRO A 148 -25.07 -12.85 -8.83
C PRO A 148 -26.03 -11.67 -8.73
N GLN A 149 -25.59 -10.50 -9.19
CA GLN A 149 -26.34 -9.26 -9.04
C GLN A 149 -26.89 -8.78 -10.39
N GLN A 150 -28.15 -8.36 -10.41
CA GLN A 150 -28.74 -7.75 -11.61
C GLN A 150 -28.17 -6.35 -11.88
N ASN A 151 -27.80 -5.62 -10.82
CA ASN A 151 -27.16 -4.31 -10.96
C ASN A 151 -25.71 -4.47 -11.50
N PRO A 152 -25.38 -3.91 -12.69
CA PRO A 152 -24.08 -4.12 -13.31
C PRO A 152 -22.90 -3.61 -12.46
N VAL A 153 -23.11 -2.55 -11.65
CA VAL A 153 -22.05 -2.00 -10.78
C VAL A 153 -21.77 -2.93 -9.62
N LEU A 154 -22.80 -3.51 -9.04
CA LEU A 154 -22.65 -4.47 -7.94
C LEU A 154 -22.06 -5.79 -8.46
N GLU A 155 -22.51 -6.28 -9.60
CA GLU A 155 -21.97 -7.49 -10.20
C GLU A 155 -20.50 -7.32 -10.59
N LEU A 156 -20.14 -6.22 -11.22
CA LEU A 156 -18.73 -5.92 -11.50
C LEU A 156 -17.89 -5.90 -10.22
N SER A 157 -18.39 -5.27 -9.15
CA SER A 157 -17.68 -5.21 -7.87
C SER A 157 -17.51 -6.60 -7.25
N ARG A 158 -18.54 -7.43 -7.31
CA ARG A 158 -18.51 -8.83 -6.87
C ARG A 158 -17.48 -9.63 -7.66
N ARG A 159 -17.49 -9.52 -8.99
CA ARG A 159 -16.58 -10.25 -9.90
C ARG A 159 -15.10 -9.84 -9.68
N VAL A 160 -14.84 -8.55 -9.51
CA VAL A 160 -13.46 -8.06 -9.16
C VAL A 160 -13.02 -8.62 -7.81
N PHE A 161 -13.90 -8.65 -6.80
CA PHE A 161 -13.60 -9.25 -5.51
C PHE A 161 -13.28 -10.75 -5.62
N LEU A 162 -14.09 -11.50 -6.36
CA LEU A 162 -13.88 -12.93 -6.57
C LEU A 162 -12.61 -13.22 -7.38
N PHE A 163 -12.34 -12.42 -8.41
CA PHE A 163 -11.11 -12.53 -9.17
C PHE A 163 -9.87 -12.32 -8.29
N SER A 164 -9.87 -11.26 -7.46
CA SER A 164 -8.82 -11.05 -6.46
C SER A 164 -8.62 -12.27 -5.57
N TYR A 165 -9.71 -12.79 -5.00
CA TYR A 165 -9.67 -13.96 -4.12
C TYR A 165 -9.06 -15.19 -4.80
N LEU A 166 -9.52 -15.52 -6.01
CA LEU A 166 -9.06 -16.65 -6.81
C LEU A 166 -7.61 -16.48 -7.27
N CYS A 167 -7.18 -15.24 -7.53
CA CYS A 167 -5.82 -14.89 -7.92
C CYS A 167 -4.91 -14.59 -6.70
N PHE A 168 -4.96 -15.43 -5.68
CA PHE A 168 -4.14 -15.35 -4.47
C PHE A 168 -4.18 -13.99 -3.76
N GLY A 169 -5.34 -13.35 -3.75
CA GLY A 169 -5.51 -12.03 -3.15
C GLY A 169 -4.74 -10.94 -3.89
N MET A 170 -4.74 -10.98 -5.22
CA MET A 170 -4.12 -9.97 -6.06
C MET A 170 -4.59 -8.57 -5.64
N SER A 171 -3.68 -7.60 -5.59
CA SER A 171 -4.06 -6.25 -5.20
C SER A 171 -4.77 -5.52 -6.34
N PHE A 172 -5.70 -4.63 -6.03
CA PHE A 172 -6.48 -3.90 -7.04
C PHE A 172 -5.63 -3.17 -8.09
N ILE A 173 -4.47 -2.64 -7.71
CA ILE A 173 -3.56 -2.01 -8.66
C ILE A 173 -2.92 -3.04 -9.60
N ASP A 174 -2.62 -4.24 -9.09
CA ASP A 174 -2.08 -5.33 -9.92
C ASP A 174 -3.16 -5.84 -10.88
N GLU A 175 -4.42 -6.01 -10.41
CA GLU A 175 -5.57 -6.34 -11.26
C GLU A 175 -5.79 -5.30 -12.37
N ALA A 176 -5.72 -4.02 -12.02
CA ALA A 176 -5.91 -2.92 -12.98
C ALA A 176 -4.87 -2.94 -14.11
N MET A 177 -3.66 -3.39 -13.81
CA MET A 177 -2.54 -3.40 -14.76
C MET A 177 -2.37 -4.73 -15.50
N LEU A 178 -3.23 -5.73 -15.24
CA LEU A 178 -3.17 -7.00 -15.98
C LEU A 178 -3.57 -6.83 -17.44
N THR A 179 -2.74 -7.36 -18.32
CA THR A 179 -2.95 -7.39 -19.76
C THR A 179 -2.88 -8.80 -20.32
N LYS A 180 -3.25 -9.00 -21.56
CA LYS A 180 -3.11 -10.28 -22.27
C LYS A 180 -1.66 -10.79 -22.27
N ASN A 181 -0.68 -9.89 -22.21
CA ASN A 181 0.74 -10.24 -22.14
C ASN A 181 1.15 -10.87 -20.79
N ASN A 182 0.25 -10.88 -19.81
CA ASN A 182 0.47 -11.55 -18.53
C ASN A 182 -0.04 -12.99 -18.54
N ILE A 183 -0.61 -13.48 -19.63
CA ILE A 183 -1.01 -14.88 -19.79
C ILE A 183 0.12 -15.62 -20.51
N ASP A 184 0.77 -16.52 -19.78
CA ASP A 184 1.81 -17.42 -20.29
C ASP A 184 1.31 -18.86 -20.30
N THR A 185 1.77 -19.65 -21.26
CA THR A 185 1.44 -21.08 -21.35
C THR A 185 2.65 -21.91 -21.00
N PHE A 186 2.54 -22.73 -19.96
CA PHE A 186 3.55 -23.70 -19.54
C PHE A 186 3.02 -25.12 -19.82
N GLY A 187 3.56 -25.74 -20.85
CA GLY A 187 3.02 -27.02 -21.37
C GLY A 187 1.61 -26.82 -21.95
N THR A 188 0.60 -27.41 -21.36
CA THR A 188 -0.81 -27.28 -21.73
C THR A 188 -1.61 -26.33 -20.84
N GLU A 189 -0.99 -25.77 -19.81
CA GLU A 189 -1.69 -24.98 -18.81
C GLU A 189 -1.34 -23.50 -18.94
N GLU A 190 -2.38 -22.67 -18.89
CA GLU A 190 -2.22 -21.19 -18.84
C GLU A 190 -1.99 -20.71 -17.43
N HIS A 191 -1.15 -19.69 -17.30
CA HIS A 191 -0.82 -19.03 -16.03
C HIS A 191 -0.86 -17.52 -16.18
N ILE A 192 -1.34 -16.84 -15.15
CA ILE A 192 -1.16 -15.39 -15.01
C ILE A 192 0.22 -15.15 -14.39
N VAL A 193 1.10 -14.49 -15.12
CA VAL A 193 2.47 -14.15 -14.67
C VAL A 193 2.63 -12.65 -14.59
N TYR A 194 2.91 -12.14 -13.40
CA TYR A 194 3.04 -10.69 -13.19
C TYR A 194 4.02 -10.33 -12.07
N LYS A 195 4.59 -9.13 -12.15
CA LYS A 195 5.33 -8.53 -11.04
C LYS A 195 4.44 -7.51 -10.33
N ARG A 196 4.39 -7.56 -9.01
CA ARG A 196 3.56 -6.63 -8.23
C ARG A 196 3.98 -5.18 -8.47
N GLN A 197 3.04 -4.32 -8.82
CA GLN A 197 3.26 -2.89 -9.08
C GLN A 197 4.00 -2.19 -7.92
N LYS A 198 3.66 -2.53 -6.69
CA LYS A 198 4.27 -1.94 -5.50
C LYS A 198 5.77 -2.26 -5.36
N THR A 199 6.23 -3.39 -5.87
CA THR A 199 7.60 -3.90 -5.63
C THR A 199 8.36 -4.27 -6.89
N GLN A 200 7.81 -4.02 -8.09
CA GLN A 200 8.40 -4.43 -9.38
C GLN A 200 9.80 -3.83 -9.62
N ASN A 201 10.06 -2.63 -9.13
CA ASN A 201 11.36 -1.93 -9.27
C ASN A 201 12.40 -2.37 -8.22
N ALA A 202 12.06 -3.32 -7.36
CA ALA A 202 13.03 -3.81 -6.39
C ALA A 202 14.03 -4.77 -7.05
N LYS A 203 15.32 -4.66 -6.71
CA LYS A 203 16.46 -5.40 -7.31
C LYS A 203 16.21 -6.92 -7.46
N ASN A 204 15.41 -7.53 -6.58
CA ASN A 204 15.11 -8.96 -6.57
C ASN A 204 13.58 -9.22 -6.66
N ALA A 205 12.85 -8.41 -7.43
CA ALA A 205 11.42 -8.61 -7.64
C ALA A 205 11.18 -9.89 -8.47
N LYS A 206 10.65 -10.91 -7.81
CA LYS A 206 10.25 -12.16 -8.47
C LYS A 206 8.83 -12.01 -9.04
N PRO A 207 8.55 -12.60 -10.22
CA PRO A 207 7.19 -12.70 -10.71
C PRO A 207 6.36 -13.62 -9.80
N ILE A 208 5.05 -13.37 -9.77
CA ILE A 208 4.06 -14.25 -9.18
C ILE A 208 3.42 -14.99 -10.35
N THR A 209 3.31 -16.31 -10.24
CA THR A 209 2.70 -17.19 -11.23
C THR A 209 1.45 -17.81 -10.62
N ILE A 210 0.31 -17.66 -11.28
CA ILE A 210 -1.00 -18.15 -10.82
C ILE A 210 -1.58 -19.02 -11.93
N PRO A 211 -1.89 -20.30 -11.68
CA PRO A 211 -2.53 -21.14 -12.68
C PRO A 211 -3.94 -20.61 -13.00
N VAL A 212 -4.28 -20.57 -14.29
CA VAL A 212 -5.62 -20.17 -14.74
C VAL A 212 -6.58 -21.33 -14.54
N THR A 213 -7.12 -21.46 -13.35
CA THR A 213 -8.13 -22.44 -13.01
C THR A 213 -9.44 -22.19 -13.78
N PRO A 214 -10.34 -23.19 -13.89
CA PRO A 214 -11.66 -22.98 -14.51
C PRO A 214 -12.43 -21.79 -13.89
N ALA A 215 -12.34 -21.61 -12.57
CA ALA A 215 -12.99 -20.50 -11.88
C ALA A 215 -12.39 -19.13 -12.26
N ILE A 216 -11.08 -19.03 -12.45
CA ILE A 216 -10.43 -17.79 -12.93
C ILE A 216 -10.81 -17.52 -14.39
N ARG A 217 -10.84 -18.56 -15.22
CA ARG A 217 -11.24 -18.46 -16.63
C ARG A 217 -12.68 -17.94 -16.74
N GLU A 218 -13.60 -18.48 -15.95
CA GLU A 218 -14.98 -17.98 -15.88
C GLU A 218 -15.04 -16.47 -15.59
N GLN A 219 -14.23 -15.96 -14.66
CA GLN A 219 -14.20 -14.52 -14.38
C GLN A 219 -13.69 -13.72 -15.59
N LEU A 220 -12.60 -14.17 -16.22
CA LEU A 220 -12.03 -13.50 -17.39
C LEU A 220 -13.02 -13.48 -18.58
N GLU A 221 -13.70 -14.58 -18.85
CA GLU A 221 -14.72 -14.68 -19.87
C GLU A 221 -15.92 -13.79 -19.56
N TRP A 222 -16.35 -13.76 -18.30
CA TRP A 222 -17.42 -12.86 -17.88
C TRP A 222 -17.05 -11.39 -18.13
N PHE A 223 -15.85 -10.94 -17.74
CA PHE A 223 -15.39 -9.56 -18.02
C PHE A 223 -15.42 -9.27 -19.51
N LYS A 224 -14.92 -10.18 -20.34
CA LYS A 224 -14.91 -10.06 -21.80
C LYS A 224 -16.31 -9.96 -22.41
N ALA A 225 -17.25 -10.75 -21.92
CA ALA A 225 -18.61 -10.84 -22.46
C ALA A 225 -19.52 -9.71 -21.98
N ASN A 226 -19.35 -9.23 -20.75
CA ASN A 226 -20.31 -8.33 -20.10
C ASN A 226 -19.80 -6.90 -19.89
N THR A 227 -18.54 -6.60 -20.31
CA THR A 227 -17.96 -5.27 -20.11
C THR A 227 -17.15 -4.85 -21.34
N THR A 228 -16.85 -3.54 -21.43
CA THR A 228 -15.94 -3.04 -22.47
C THR A 228 -14.51 -3.05 -21.91
N LEU A 229 -13.64 -3.86 -22.51
CA LEU A 229 -12.22 -3.90 -22.20
C LEU A 229 -11.47 -2.89 -23.09
N THR A 230 -10.57 -2.13 -22.50
CA THR A 230 -9.72 -1.15 -23.18
C THR A 230 -8.40 -1.81 -23.60
N GLY A 231 -8.03 -1.71 -24.87
CA GLY A 231 -6.75 -2.23 -25.38
C GLY A 231 -6.53 -3.70 -25.03
N ASN A 232 -5.41 -4.00 -24.39
CA ASN A 232 -5.02 -5.34 -23.99
C ASN A 232 -5.36 -5.70 -22.53
N TYR A 233 -6.02 -4.80 -21.77
CA TYR A 233 -6.34 -5.08 -20.38
C TYR A 233 -7.31 -6.26 -20.23
N LEU A 234 -7.10 -7.07 -19.17
CA LEU A 234 -7.94 -8.23 -18.88
C LEU A 234 -9.19 -7.88 -18.06
N LEU A 235 -9.14 -6.78 -17.30
CA LEU A 235 -10.24 -6.32 -16.45
C LEU A 235 -10.70 -4.91 -16.87
N PRO A 236 -11.99 -4.57 -16.71
CA PRO A 236 -12.56 -3.27 -17.10
C PRO A 236 -12.30 -2.17 -16.06
N ILE A 237 -11.09 -2.16 -15.48
CA ILE A 237 -10.71 -1.17 -14.48
C ILE A 237 -10.20 0.09 -15.17
N ILE A 238 -9.29 -0.06 -16.12
CA ILE A 238 -8.81 1.04 -16.97
C ILE A 238 -9.73 1.12 -18.17
N THR A 239 -10.41 2.26 -18.33
CA THR A 239 -11.47 2.44 -19.34
C THR A 239 -11.10 3.40 -20.47
N ARG A 240 -9.91 3.98 -20.40
CA ARG A 240 -9.33 4.87 -21.43
C ARG A 240 -7.81 4.78 -21.37
N ASP A 241 -7.18 5.23 -22.42
CA ASP A 241 -5.72 5.31 -22.50
C ASP A 241 -5.23 6.53 -21.71
N TYR A 242 -4.88 6.31 -20.45
CA TYR A 242 -4.34 7.30 -19.53
C TYR A 242 -2.91 6.96 -19.17
N GLU A 243 -2.10 7.99 -18.94
CA GLU A 243 -0.72 7.84 -18.46
C GLU A 243 -0.44 8.68 -17.20
N GLY A 244 0.67 8.36 -16.52
CA GLY A 244 1.19 9.15 -15.42
C GLY A 244 0.19 9.41 -14.29
N GLU A 245 0.02 10.66 -13.92
CA GLU A 245 -0.88 11.06 -12.83
C GLU A 245 -2.35 10.81 -13.17
N GLN A 246 -2.77 11.02 -14.45
CA GLN A 246 -4.14 10.74 -14.87
C GLN A 246 -4.50 9.26 -14.71
N LEU A 247 -3.60 8.35 -15.08
CA LEU A 247 -3.80 6.92 -14.88
C LEU A 247 -3.92 6.58 -13.39
N TYR A 248 -3.05 7.16 -12.57
CA TYR A 248 -3.11 6.97 -11.11
C TYR A 248 -4.45 7.42 -10.54
N ASP A 249 -4.92 8.61 -10.88
CA ASP A 249 -6.18 9.17 -10.38
C ASP A 249 -7.39 8.39 -10.91
N HIS A 250 -7.35 7.94 -12.18
CA HIS A 250 -8.36 7.07 -12.74
C HIS A 250 -8.48 5.76 -11.96
N ILE A 251 -7.38 5.05 -11.73
CA ILE A 251 -7.38 3.79 -10.96
C ILE A 251 -7.89 4.04 -9.52
N ARG A 252 -7.53 5.16 -8.90
CA ARG A 252 -8.03 5.57 -7.58
C ARG A 252 -9.55 5.80 -7.56
N SER A 253 -10.08 6.44 -8.59
CA SER A 253 -11.52 6.65 -8.76
C SER A 253 -12.25 5.31 -8.94
N ARG A 254 -11.72 4.41 -9.78
CA ARG A 254 -12.27 3.06 -9.99
C ARG A 254 -12.21 2.23 -8.71
N TYR A 255 -11.10 2.29 -7.97
CA TYR A 255 -10.96 1.65 -6.67
C TYR A 255 -12.05 2.08 -5.68
N LYS A 256 -12.32 3.39 -5.59
CA LYS A 256 -13.41 3.91 -4.76
C LYS A 256 -14.76 3.35 -5.20
N ARG A 257 -15.08 3.41 -6.50
CA ARG A 257 -16.36 2.93 -7.04
C ARG A 257 -16.59 1.45 -6.77
N ILE A 258 -15.57 0.60 -6.98
CA ILE A 258 -15.66 -0.84 -6.69
C ILE A 258 -15.86 -1.08 -5.20
N ASN A 259 -15.12 -0.39 -4.32
CA ASN A 259 -15.31 -0.54 -2.88
C ASN A 259 -16.68 -0.04 -2.40
N ASP A 260 -17.22 1.01 -2.98
CA ASP A 260 -18.57 1.47 -2.65
C ASP A 260 -19.62 0.44 -3.09
N GLY A 261 -19.46 -0.19 -4.27
CA GLY A 261 -20.28 -1.32 -4.70
C GLY A 261 -20.16 -2.53 -3.77
N LEU A 262 -18.94 -2.87 -3.32
CA LEU A 262 -18.73 -3.97 -2.37
C LEU A 262 -19.40 -3.70 -1.01
N LYS A 263 -19.35 -2.47 -0.50
CA LYS A 263 -20.06 -2.11 0.73
C LYS A 263 -21.58 -2.25 0.58
N GLN A 264 -22.14 -1.86 -0.58
CA GLN A 264 -23.56 -2.06 -0.87
C GLN A 264 -23.91 -3.54 -0.95
N LEU A 265 -23.10 -4.33 -1.67
CA LEU A 265 -23.25 -5.78 -1.74
C LEU A 265 -23.23 -6.42 -0.35
N GLY A 266 -22.28 -6.04 0.50
CA GLY A 266 -22.20 -6.54 1.87
C GLY A 266 -23.46 -6.26 2.69
N LYS A 267 -24.06 -5.05 2.52
CA LYS A 267 -25.34 -4.72 3.16
C LYS A 267 -26.49 -5.57 2.64
N LEU A 268 -26.58 -5.78 1.32
CA LEU A 268 -27.62 -6.61 0.70
C LEU A 268 -27.54 -8.08 1.15
N LEU A 269 -26.33 -8.58 1.34
CA LEU A 269 -26.09 -9.96 1.79
C LEU A 269 -26.03 -10.10 3.33
N HIS A 270 -26.35 -9.03 4.08
CA HIS A 270 -26.31 -8.99 5.55
C HIS A 270 -24.95 -9.37 6.14
N ILE A 271 -23.86 -9.14 5.41
CA ILE A 271 -22.49 -9.35 5.90
C ILE A 271 -22.12 -8.26 6.89
N ARG A 272 -21.77 -8.63 8.12
CA ARG A 272 -21.55 -7.68 9.24
C ARG A 272 -20.38 -6.73 9.06
N MET A 273 -19.42 -7.07 8.19
CA MET A 273 -18.23 -6.25 7.97
C MET A 273 -18.35 -5.40 6.71
N ASN A 274 -17.62 -4.29 6.66
CA ASN A 274 -17.45 -3.50 5.45
C ASN A 274 -16.60 -4.25 4.42
N LEU A 275 -17.20 -4.73 3.34
CA LEU A 275 -16.49 -5.34 2.23
C LEU A 275 -15.64 -4.30 1.50
N THR A 276 -14.43 -4.69 1.19
CA THR A 276 -13.50 -3.95 0.32
C THR A 276 -12.68 -4.95 -0.48
N THR A 277 -12.05 -4.49 -1.57
CA THR A 277 -11.12 -5.34 -2.34
C THR A 277 -9.97 -5.90 -1.50
N TYR A 278 -9.60 -5.24 -0.40
CA TYR A 278 -8.56 -5.73 0.49
C TYR A 278 -9.02 -6.91 1.37
N VAL A 279 -10.32 -7.02 1.64
CA VAL A 279 -10.91 -8.14 2.38
C VAL A 279 -10.74 -9.45 1.61
N SER A 280 -10.80 -9.45 0.27
CA SER A 280 -10.57 -10.66 -0.56
C SER A 280 -9.21 -11.28 -0.27
N ARG A 281 -8.17 -10.43 -0.18
CA ARG A 281 -6.80 -10.87 0.10
C ARG A 281 -6.64 -11.46 1.50
N HIS A 282 -7.25 -10.85 2.52
CA HIS A 282 -7.24 -11.41 3.87
C HIS A 282 -8.03 -12.72 3.94
N THR A 283 -9.19 -12.77 3.29
CA THR A 283 -10.02 -13.98 3.22
C THR A 283 -9.26 -15.13 2.57
N MET A 284 -8.59 -14.90 1.44
CA MET A 284 -7.76 -15.91 0.78
C MET A 284 -6.65 -16.42 1.71
N ALA A 285 -5.90 -15.51 2.36
CA ALA A 285 -4.83 -15.91 3.26
C ALA A 285 -5.34 -16.76 4.44
N MET A 286 -6.48 -16.37 5.03
CA MET A 286 -7.13 -17.12 6.11
C MET A 286 -7.73 -18.45 5.63
N THR A 287 -8.26 -18.51 4.40
CA THR A 287 -8.73 -19.77 3.79
C THR A 287 -7.56 -20.74 3.63
N LEU A 288 -6.42 -20.30 3.10
CA LEU A 288 -5.24 -21.16 2.96
C LEU A 288 -4.71 -21.62 4.33
N GLN A 289 -4.66 -20.71 5.31
CA GLN A 289 -4.27 -21.08 6.67
C GLN A 289 -5.24 -22.09 7.30
N GLY A 290 -6.53 -21.92 7.09
CA GLY A 290 -7.57 -22.86 7.58
C GLY A 290 -7.52 -24.25 6.93
N ASN A 291 -6.87 -24.38 5.78
CA ASN A 291 -6.59 -25.63 5.08
C ASN A 291 -5.15 -26.12 5.30
N ASP A 292 -4.51 -25.68 6.37
CA ASP A 292 -3.18 -26.13 6.82
C ASP A 292 -2.05 -25.90 5.79
N VAL A 293 -2.21 -24.93 4.88
CA VAL A 293 -1.16 -24.54 3.93
C VAL A 293 -0.01 -23.85 4.70
N PRO A 294 1.26 -24.27 4.49
CA PRO A 294 2.40 -23.65 5.16
C PRO A 294 2.49 -22.14 4.94
N ARG A 295 2.88 -21.40 5.98
CA ARG A 295 2.97 -19.92 5.94
C ARG A 295 3.92 -19.40 4.86
N GLU A 296 4.96 -20.13 4.55
CA GLU A 296 5.93 -19.84 3.50
C GLU A 296 5.25 -19.84 2.12
N ILE A 297 4.39 -20.83 1.86
CA ILE A 297 3.61 -20.94 0.63
C ILE A 297 2.59 -19.82 0.55
N ILE A 298 1.88 -19.51 1.65
CA ILE A 298 0.96 -18.37 1.72
C ILE A 298 1.72 -17.06 1.46
N SER A 299 2.92 -16.91 2.04
CA SER A 299 3.78 -15.74 1.83
C SER A 299 4.19 -15.57 0.37
N GLN A 300 4.55 -16.67 -0.29
CA GLN A 300 4.90 -16.69 -1.70
C GLN A 300 3.68 -16.34 -2.58
N ALA A 301 2.53 -16.95 -2.32
CA ALA A 301 1.28 -16.68 -3.03
C ALA A 301 0.87 -15.20 -2.91
N LEU A 302 1.02 -14.62 -1.73
CA LEU A 302 0.79 -13.19 -1.48
C LEU A 302 1.87 -12.29 -2.11
N GLY A 303 2.98 -12.84 -2.59
CA GLY A 303 4.12 -12.07 -3.09
C GLY A 303 4.77 -11.21 -2.02
N HIS A 304 4.82 -11.68 -0.78
CA HIS A 304 5.54 -10.99 0.28
C HIS A 304 7.04 -11.30 0.20
N ARG A 305 7.87 -10.28 0.39
CA ARG A 305 9.34 -10.42 0.37
C ARG A 305 9.89 -10.93 1.70
N ASN A 306 9.11 -10.80 2.78
CA ASN A 306 9.49 -11.18 4.13
C ASN A 306 8.31 -11.89 4.81
N LEU A 307 8.58 -13.03 5.40
CA LEU A 307 7.60 -13.83 6.15
C LEU A 307 6.97 -13.04 7.31
N THR A 308 7.72 -12.11 7.92
CA THR A 308 7.21 -11.20 8.95
C THR A 308 5.95 -10.44 8.49
N THR A 309 5.90 -10.06 7.21
CA THR A 309 4.70 -9.40 6.64
C THR A 309 3.50 -10.36 6.62
N THR A 310 3.73 -11.64 6.34
CA THR A 310 2.69 -12.68 6.34
C THR A 310 2.25 -13.00 7.76
N ASN A 311 3.18 -13.05 8.70
CA ASN A 311 2.86 -13.29 10.12
C ASN A 311 1.90 -12.23 10.66
N VAL A 312 2.06 -10.94 10.31
CA VAL A 312 1.09 -9.90 10.69
C VAL A 312 -0.34 -10.23 10.22
N TYR A 313 -0.49 -10.94 9.09
CA TYR A 313 -1.80 -11.42 8.60
C TYR A 313 -2.30 -12.63 9.38
N LEU A 314 -1.39 -13.54 9.79
CA LEU A 314 -1.70 -14.88 10.27
C LEU A 314 -1.43 -15.09 11.77
N ASP A 315 -1.03 -14.05 12.52
CA ASP A 315 -0.57 -14.14 13.91
C ASP A 315 -1.65 -14.51 14.94
N SER A 316 -2.91 -14.50 14.56
CA SER A 316 -3.97 -15.09 15.38
C SER A 316 -4.44 -16.39 14.73
N PHE A 317 -4.26 -17.50 15.44
CA PHE A 317 -4.98 -18.72 15.09
C PHE A 317 -6.48 -18.44 15.16
N SER A 318 -7.24 -18.90 14.16
CA SER A 318 -8.70 -18.87 14.28
C SER A 318 -9.13 -19.74 15.48
N THR A 319 -10.19 -19.36 16.15
CA THR A 319 -10.76 -20.16 17.27
C THR A 319 -10.94 -21.61 16.84
N SER A 320 -11.33 -21.85 15.59
CA SER A 320 -11.49 -23.20 15.02
C SER A 320 -10.19 -24.03 14.97
N VAL A 321 -9.02 -23.40 14.83
CA VAL A 321 -7.72 -24.12 14.90
C VAL A 321 -7.43 -24.47 16.36
N LEU A 322 -7.65 -23.54 17.28
CA LEU A 322 -7.50 -23.82 18.72
C LEU A 322 -8.48 -24.87 19.20
N ASP A 323 -9.74 -24.87 18.71
CA ASP A 323 -10.73 -25.87 19.01
C ASP A 323 -10.32 -27.27 18.49
N ARG A 324 -9.69 -27.35 17.31
CA ARG A 324 -9.13 -28.61 16.80
C ARG A 324 -7.98 -29.12 17.66
N VAL A 325 -7.06 -28.23 18.03
CA VAL A 325 -5.93 -28.58 18.91
C VAL A 325 -6.41 -29.03 20.28
N ALA A 326 -7.41 -28.34 20.85
CA ALA A 326 -7.99 -28.74 22.13
C ALA A 326 -8.67 -30.13 22.10
N LYS A 327 -9.15 -30.57 20.94
CA LYS A 327 -9.70 -31.94 20.78
C LYS A 327 -8.66 -33.04 20.68
N ILE A 328 -7.39 -32.71 20.47
CA ILE A 328 -6.27 -33.63 20.42
C ILE A 328 -5.74 -33.89 21.83
N LEU A 329 -5.93 -32.95 22.75
CA LEU A 329 -5.57 -33.04 24.17
C LEU A 329 -6.65 -33.74 24.98
#